data_8e06f31db766001b15103dc29c944f5e
#
_entry.id   8e06f31db766001b15103dc29c944f5e
#
_cell.length_a   1.000
_cell.length_b   1.000
_cell.length_c   1.000
_cell.angle_alpha   90.00
_cell.angle_beta   90.00
_cell.angle_gamma   90.00
#
_symmetry.space_group_name_H-M   'P 1'
#
loop_
_entity.id
_entity.type
_entity.pdbx_description
1 polymer ?
#
loop_
_entity_poly.entity_id
_entity_poly.type
_entity_poly.pdbx_seq_one_letter_code
_entity_poly.pdbx_strand_id
1 'polypeptide(L)'
;DFLQIEKALELTEISDLRHCYLDELSGGQRQMAYIAMAIAQDTKYIFLDEPLNNLDMHRAARIMKLLRSLVREQGKTICIVIHDINFVSFYADYVVAFRDGILCHQGPTEDIIRTDVLRDIYGMDIAIEPYGDKKICVYYE
;
A
#
# COMPACT_ATOMS: atom_id res chain seq x y z
N ASP A 1 -1.80 -16.43 18.02
CA ASP A 1 -1.35 -17.78 17.69
C ASP A 1 0.08 -17.70 17.16
N PHE A 2 0.98 -18.51 17.76
CA PHE A 2 2.42 -18.46 17.45
C PHE A 2 2.71 -18.75 15.97
N LEU A 3 1.94 -19.68 15.38
CA LEU A 3 2.06 -20.03 13.96
C LEU A 3 1.78 -18.84 13.02
N GLN A 4 0.80 -17.99 13.36
CA GLN A 4 0.47 -16.81 12.57
C GLN A 4 1.59 -15.75 12.64
N ILE A 5 2.24 -15.65 13.80
CA ILE A 5 3.40 -14.74 13.97
C ILE A 5 4.55 -15.21 13.08
N GLU A 6 4.92 -16.49 13.14
CA GLU A 6 5.99 -17.04 12.30
C GLU A 6 5.71 -16.81 10.81
N LYS A 7 4.50 -17.14 10.37
CA LYS A 7 4.07 -16.92 8.99
C LYS A 7 4.15 -15.44 8.58
N ALA A 8 3.75 -14.52 9.45
CA ALA A 8 3.82 -13.10 9.17
C ALA A 8 5.27 -12.59 9.06
N LEU A 9 6.17 -13.06 9.93
CA LEU A 9 7.59 -12.74 9.91
C LEU A 9 8.26 -13.27 8.61
N GLU A 10 7.90 -14.47 8.17
CA GLU A 10 8.39 -15.04 6.90
C GLU A 10 7.88 -14.24 5.70
N LEU A 11 6.59 -13.91 5.64
CA LEU A 11 5.99 -13.14 4.55
C LEU A 11 6.60 -11.74 4.41
N THR A 12 6.99 -11.13 5.53
CA THR A 12 7.62 -9.80 5.56
C THR A 12 9.15 -9.86 5.53
N GLU A 13 9.74 -11.07 5.52
CA GLU A 13 11.19 -11.33 5.50
C GLU A 13 11.97 -10.65 6.63
N ILE A 14 11.42 -10.70 7.83
CA ILE A 14 12.06 -10.19 9.05
C ILE A 14 12.20 -11.27 10.13
N SER A 15 12.21 -12.54 9.76
CA SER A 15 12.33 -13.66 10.71
C SER A 15 13.60 -13.61 11.55
N ASP A 16 14.68 -13.02 11.04
CA ASP A 16 15.93 -12.78 11.73
C ASP A 16 15.81 -11.74 12.86
N LEU A 17 14.80 -10.89 12.80
CA LEU A 17 14.55 -9.83 13.77
C LEU A 17 13.57 -10.24 14.90
N ARG A 18 13.13 -11.50 14.92
CA ARG A 18 12.08 -12.01 15.83
C ARG A 18 12.36 -11.80 17.32
N HIS A 19 13.61 -11.65 17.69
CA HIS A 19 14.06 -11.46 19.09
C HIS A 19 14.53 -10.05 19.40
N CYS A 20 14.46 -9.14 18.40
CA CYS A 20 14.81 -7.73 18.59
C CYS A 20 13.64 -6.95 19.18
N TYR A 21 13.93 -5.96 20.01
CA TYR A 21 12.92 -5.00 20.44
C TYR A 21 12.66 -3.96 19.34
N LEU A 22 11.45 -3.39 19.32
CA LEU A 22 11.05 -2.41 18.29
C LEU A 22 11.92 -1.15 18.27
N ASP A 23 12.46 -0.74 19.39
CA ASP A 23 13.34 0.41 19.54
C ASP A 23 14.77 0.16 19.04
N GLU A 24 15.17 -1.09 18.89
CA GLU A 24 16.44 -1.50 18.28
C GLU A 24 16.40 -1.51 16.75
N LEU A 25 15.20 -1.48 16.16
CA LEU A 25 14.99 -1.58 14.73
C LEU A 25 15.21 -0.25 14.02
N SER A 26 15.79 -0.29 12.81
CA SER A 26 15.78 0.86 11.91
C SER A 26 14.35 1.25 11.53
N GLY A 27 14.14 2.47 11.01
CA GLY A 27 12.81 2.93 10.59
C GLY A 27 12.12 1.97 9.61
N GLY A 28 12.85 1.49 8.60
CA GLY A 28 12.32 0.53 7.63
C GLY A 28 12.03 -0.84 8.24
N GLN A 29 12.89 -1.36 9.12
CA GLN A 29 12.66 -2.62 9.83
C GLN A 29 11.45 -2.53 10.76
N ARG A 30 11.31 -1.41 11.47
CA ARG A 30 10.14 -1.15 12.32
C ARG A 30 8.85 -1.10 11.52
N GLN A 31 8.87 -0.47 10.35
CA GLN A 31 7.72 -0.45 9.43
C GLN A 31 7.33 -1.86 8.98
N MET A 32 8.31 -2.70 8.64
CA MET A 32 8.08 -4.10 8.28
C MET A 32 7.49 -4.89 9.48
N ALA A 33 7.95 -4.63 10.71
CA ALA A 33 7.40 -5.24 11.91
C ALA A 33 5.93 -4.85 12.14
N TYR A 34 5.54 -3.59 11.95
CA TYR A 34 4.14 -3.17 12.05
C TYR A 34 3.25 -3.85 11.00
N ILE A 35 3.73 -4.00 9.78
CA ILE A 35 2.99 -4.74 8.74
C ILE A 35 2.85 -6.21 9.13
N ALA A 36 3.92 -6.84 9.62
CA ALA A 36 3.88 -8.22 10.12
C ALA A 36 2.86 -8.38 11.26
N MET A 37 2.82 -7.45 12.21
CA MET A 37 1.84 -7.44 13.30
C MET A 37 0.40 -7.39 12.79
N ALA A 38 0.12 -6.55 11.78
CA ALA A 38 -1.21 -6.47 11.17
C ALA A 38 -1.59 -7.77 10.44
N ILE A 39 -0.65 -8.39 9.74
CA ILE A 39 -0.86 -9.67 9.05
C ILE A 39 -1.07 -10.81 10.06
N ALA A 40 -0.30 -10.84 11.15
CA ALA A 40 -0.38 -11.88 12.19
C ALA A 40 -1.73 -11.93 12.92
N GLN A 41 -2.50 -10.83 12.93
CA GLN A 41 -3.85 -10.80 13.49
C GLN A 41 -4.84 -11.67 12.68
N ASP A 42 -4.49 -12.04 11.47
CA ASP A 42 -5.27 -12.88 10.56
C ASP A 42 -6.74 -12.45 10.39
N THR A 43 -7.00 -11.17 10.46
CA THR A 43 -8.34 -10.59 10.29
C THR A 43 -8.76 -10.56 8.82
N LYS A 44 -10.06 -10.50 8.55
CA LYS A 44 -10.62 -10.32 7.21
C LYS A 44 -10.30 -8.93 6.65
N TYR A 45 -10.28 -7.91 7.51
CA TYR A 45 -10.02 -6.52 7.15
C TYR A 45 -8.69 -6.09 7.77
N ILE A 46 -7.82 -5.48 6.96
CA ILE A 46 -6.53 -4.93 7.37
C ILE A 46 -6.52 -3.45 7.02
N PHE A 47 -6.21 -2.59 7.98
CA PHE A 47 -6.05 -1.15 7.78
C PHE A 47 -4.59 -0.78 7.99
N LEU A 48 -4.00 -0.12 7.00
CA LEU A 48 -2.60 0.31 7.02
C LEU A 48 -2.53 1.79 6.71
N ASP A 49 -1.96 2.55 7.63
CA ASP A 49 -1.75 3.98 7.48
C ASP A 49 -0.31 4.23 7.06
N GLU A 50 -0.11 4.72 5.83
CA GLU A 50 1.18 5.02 5.22
C GLU A 50 2.25 3.92 5.39
N PRO A 51 1.94 2.64 5.09
CA PRO A 51 2.84 1.52 5.40
C PRO A 51 4.13 1.50 4.55
N LEU A 52 4.23 2.33 3.52
CA LEU A 52 5.40 2.41 2.64
C LEU A 52 6.41 3.46 3.10
N ASN A 53 6.08 4.28 4.11
CA ASN A 53 6.99 5.28 4.64
C ASN A 53 8.26 4.63 5.22
N ASN A 54 9.40 5.27 5.01
CA ASN A 54 10.72 4.79 5.42
C ASN A 54 11.18 3.47 4.76
N LEU A 55 10.49 3.01 3.72
CA LEU A 55 10.93 1.88 2.91
C LEU A 55 11.61 2.38 1.63
N ASP A 56 12.67 1.69 1.23
CA ASP A 56 13.23 1.84 -0.10
C ASP A 56 12.25 1.31 -1.17
N MET A 57 12.47 1.68 -2.42
CA MET A 57 11.59 1.32 -3.54
C MET A 57 11.42 -0.20 -3.70
N HIS A 58 12.47 -0.98 -3.46
CA HIS A 58 12.42 -2.42 -3.60
C HIS A 58 11.51 -3.05 -2.52
N ARG A 59 11.66 -2.62 -1.26
CA ARG A 59 10.82 -3.07 -0.15
C ARG A 59 9.37 -2.61 -0.31
N ALA A 60 9.15 -1.36 -0.71
CA ALA A 60 7.80 -0.85 -0.97
C ALA A 60 7.08 -1.67 -2.04
N ALA A 61 7.73 -1.94 -3.18
CA ALA A 61 7.15 -2.77 -4.24
C ALA A 61 6.87 -4.21 -3.78
N ARG A 62 7.72 -4.79 -2.94
CA ARG A 62 7.50 -6.13 -2.37
C ARG A 62 6.30 -6.17 -1.44
N ILE A 63 6.17 -5.18 -0.54
CA ILE A 63 5.01 -5.08 0.35
C ILE A 63 3.72 -4.94 -0.45
N MET A 64 3.69 -4.12 -1.48
CA MET A 64 2.49 -3.98 -2.31
C MET A 64 2.12 -5.29 -3.02
N LYS A 65 3.10 -6.06 -3.50
CA LYS A 65 2.87 -7.39 -4.07
C LYS A 65 2.35 -8.38 -3.02
N LEU A 66 2.91 -8.37 -1.81
CA LEU A 66 2.45 -9.19 -0.69
C LEU A 66 0.99 -8.86 -0.33
N LEU A 67 0.67 -7.58 -0.13
CA LEU A 67 -0.69 -7.15 0.19
C LEU A 67 -1.69 -7.58 -0.90
N ARG A 68 -1.30 -7.46 -2.16
CA ARG A 68 -2.13 -7.92 -3.29
C ARG A 68 -2.34 -9.44 -3.29
N SER A 69 -1.33 -10.25 -2.94
CA SER A 69 -1.50 -11.69 -2.81
C SER A 69 -2.46 -12.07 -1.68
N LEU A 70 -2.39 -11.37 -0.54
CA LEU A 70 -3.34 -11.58 0.57
C LEU A 70 -4.80 -11.31 0.15
N VAL A 71 -5.03 -10.28 -0.66
CA VAL A 71 -6.35 -10.01 -1.22
C VAL A 71 -6.80 -11.12 -2.16
N ARG A 72 -5.96 -11.50 -3.13
CA ARG A 72 -6.33 -12.42 -4.21
C ARG A 72 -6.43 -13.88 -3.76
N GLU A 73 -5.52 -14.31 -2.90
CA GLU A 73 -5.38 -15.72 -2.53
C GLU A 73 -6.10 -16.06 -1.22
N GLN A 74 -6.22 -15.10 -0.30
CA GLN A 74 -6.83 -15.29 1.01
C GLN A 74 -8.15 -14.54 1.19
N GLY A 75 -8.62 -13.81 0.18
CA GLY A 75 -9.89 -13.09 0.21
C GLY A 75 -9.95 -11.96 1.25
N LYS A 76 -8.79 -11.42 1.66
CA LYS A 76 -8.74 -10.30 2.59
C LYS A 76 -9.15 -8.99 1.92
N THR A 77 -9.67 -8.07 2.70
CA THR A 77 -9.90 -6.68 2.27
C THR A 77 -8.87 -5.79 2.95
N ILE A 78 -8.09 -5.07 2.16
CA ILE A 78 -7.03 -4.21 2.68
C ILE A 78 -7.35 -2.76 2.32
N CYS A 79 -7.44 -1.91 3.34
CA CYS A 79 -7.52 -0.47 3.20
C CYS A 79 -6.16 0.14 3.54
N ILE A 80 -5.61 0.89 2.61
CA ILE A 80 -4.27 1.46 2.72
C ILE A 80 -4.31 2.96 2.43
N VAL A 81 -3.75 3.77 3.32
CA VAL A 81 -3.45 5.17 3.03
C VAL A 81 -2.10 5.24 2.33
N ILE A 82 -2.07 5.87 1.15
CA ILE A 82 -0.89 5.92 0.30
C ILE A 82 -0.85 7.26 -0.44
N HIS A 83 0.35 7.83 -0.61
CA HIS A 83 0.53 9.10 -1.30
C HIS A 83 1.01 8.96 -2.74
N ASP A 84 1.65 7.84 -3.08
CA ASP A 84 2.14 7.59 -4.43
C ASP A 84 1.02 7.08 -5.34
N ILE A 85 0.59 7.93 -6.26
CA ILE A 85 -0.50 7.64 -7.20
C ILE A 85 -0.15 6.49 -8.17
N ASN A 86 1.12 6.24 -8.43
CA ASN A 86 1.53 5.12 -9.28
C ASN A 86 1.37 3.78 -8.55
N PHE A 87 1.63 3.71 -7.25
CA PHE A 87 1.25 2.52 -6.48
C PHE A 87 -0.26 2.33 -6.46
N VAL A 88 -1.06 3.39 -6.34
CA VAL A 88 -2.53 3.30 -6.44
C VAL A 88 -2.93 2.74 -7.80
N SER A 89 -2.42 3.31 -8.90
CA SER A 89 -2.74 2.88 -10.26
C SER A 89 -2.42 1.40 -10.52
N PHE A 90 -1.34 0.89 -9.95
CA PHE A 90 -0.86 -0.48 -10.20
C PHE A 90 -1.50 -1.53 -9.29
N TYR A 91 -1.84 -1.18 -8.05
CA TYR A 91 -2.19 -2.17 -7.02
C TYR A 91 -3.61 -2.05 -6.49
N ALA A 92 -4.22 -0.86 -6.49
CA ALA A 92 -5.56 -0.70 -5.95
C ALA A 92 -6.64 -1.20 -6.91
N ASP A 93 -7.70 -1.79 -6.37
CA ASP A 93 -8.91 -2.15 -7.10
C ASP A 93 -9.95 -1.03 -7.01
N TYR A 94 -9.98 -0.32 -5.87
CA TYR A 94 -10.92 0.76 -5.57
C TYR A 94 -10.18 1.89 -4.86
N VAL A 95 -10.55 3.12 -5.15
CA VAL A 95 -9.93 4.33 -4.58
C VAL A 95 -10.97 5.17 -3.87
N VAL A 96 -10.59 5.71 -2.73
CA VAL A 96 -11.34 6.73 -1.99
C VAL A 96 -10.39 7.91 -1.81
N ALA A 97 -10.70 9.04 -2.45
CA ALA A 97 -9.86 10.24 -2.43
C ALA A 97 -10.46 11.31 -1.53
N PHE A 98 -9.63 11.85 -0.65
CA PHE A 98 -9.97 12.95 0.23
C PHE A 98 -9.15 14.19 -0.11
N ARG A 99 -9.80 15.34 -0.02
CA ARG A 99 -9.17 16.65 -0.13
C ARG A 99 -9.69 17.53 0.98
N ASP A 100 -8.82 18.16 1.75
CA ASP A 100 -9.16 19.03 2.90
C ASP A 100 -10.12 18.34 3.90
N GLY A 101 -9.95 17.04 4.13
CA GLY A 101 -10.79 16.25 5.03
C GLY A 101 -12.16 15.87 4.47
N ILE A 102 -12.45 16.20 3.21
CA ILE A 102 -13.73 15.92 2.55
C ILE A 102 -13.52 14.85 1.47
N LEU A 103 -14.43 13.87 1.41
CA LEU A 103 -14.48 12.90 0.33
C LEU A 103 -14.78 13.64 -0.98
N CYS A 104 -13.84 13.62 -1.94
CA CYS A 104 -14.03 14.27 -3.22
C CYS A 104 -14.32 13.30 -4.35
N HIS A 105 -13.64 12.14 -4.39
CA HIS A 105 -13.88 11.10 -5.39
C HIS A 105 -13.81 9.71 -4.76
N GLN A 106 -14.58 8.77 -5.32
CA GLN A 106 -14.46 7.35 -5.02
C GLN A 106 -14.92 6.50 -6.19
N GLY A 107 -14.31 5.34 -6.38
CA GLY A 107 -14.68 4.42 -7.45
C GLY A 107 -13.59 3.40 -7.77
N PRO A 108 -13.85 2.54 -8.76
CA PRO A 108 -12.82 1.68 -9.35
C PRO A 108 -11.60 2.48 -9.77
N THR A 109 -10.42 1.89 -9.65
CA THR A 109 -9.16 2.59 -9.95
C THR A 109 -9.13 3.16 -11.37
N GLU A 110 -9.72 2.46 -12.35
CA GLU A 110 -9.78 2.90 -13.75
C GLU A 110 -10.58 4.20 -13.95
N ASP A 111 -11.57 4.46 -13.09
CA ASP A 111 -12.41 5.66 -13.13
C ASP A 111 -11.73 6.86 -12.44
N ILE A 112 -10.84 6.58 -11.48
CA ILE A 112 -10.11 7.62 -10.73
C ILE A 112 -8.82 8.02 -11.45
N ILE A 113 -8.11 7.07 -12.07
CA ILE A 113 -6.87 7.34 -12.83
C ILE A 113 -7.21 7.92 -14.21
N ARG A 114 -7.68 9.18 -14.17
CA ARG A 114 -8.04 10.02 -15.32
C ARG A 114 -7.55 11.44 -15.08
N THR A 115 -7.09 12.11 -16.13
CA THR A 115 -6.51 13.45 -16.04
C THR A 115 -7.45 14.47 -15.40
N ASP A 116 -8.74 14.44 -15.76
CA ASP A 116 -9.76 15.33 -15.22
C ASP A 116 -10.00 15.10 -13.71
N VAL A 117 -10.09 13.84 -13.28
CA VAL A 117 -10.30 13.46 -11.88
C VAL A 117 -9.04 13.77 -11.04
N LEU A 118 -7.86 13.42 -11.54
CA LEU A 118 -6.59 13.70 -10.84
C LEU A 118 -6.33 15.20 -10.70
N ARG A 119 -6.69 16.00 -11.72
CA ARG A 119 -6.65 17.48 -11.61
C ARG A 119 -7.52 17.98 -10.47
N ASP A 120 -8.72 17.44 -10.31
CA ASP A 120 -9.61 17.83 -9.21
C ASP A 120 -9.06 17.42 -7.84
N ILE A 121 -8.45 16.23 -7.73
CA ILE A 121 -7.87 15.73 -6.49
C ILE A 121 -6.61 16.52 -6.09
N TYR A 122 -5.67 16.70 -7.03
CA TYR A 122 -4.33 17.25 -6.75
C TYR A 122 -4.18 18.74 -7.06
N GLY A 123 -5.12 19.33 -7.81
CA GLY A 123 -5.04 20.73 -8.24
C GLY A 123 -3.97 21.01 -9.29
N MET A 124 -3.47 19.97 -9.97
CA MET A 124 -2.45 20.06 -11.01
C MET A 124 -2.75 19.09 -12.16
N ASP A 125 -2.21 19.38 -13.33
CA ASP A 125 -2.31 18.49 -14.48
C ASP A 125 -1.34 17.32 -14.33
N ILE A 126 -1.88 16.10 -14.44
CA ILE A 126 -1.11 14.87 -14.39
C ILE A 126 -1.33 14.16 -15.72
N ALA A 127 -0.27 14.00 -16.50
CA ALA A 127 -0.31 13.22 -17.73
C ALA A 127 -0.43 11.72 -17.39
N ILE A 128 -1.21 10.99 -18.18
CA ILE A 128 -1.43 9.57 -17.99
C ILE A 128 -0.94 8.84 -19.23
N GLU A 129 0.04 7.97 -19.03
CA GLU A 129 0.64 7.15 -20.07
C GLU A 129 0.29 5.68 -19.89
N PRO A 130 -0.01 4.94 -20.96
CA PRO A 130 -0.25 3.52 -20.88
C PRO A 130 1.05 2.75 -20.59
N TYR A 131 0.96 1.74 -19.73
CA TYR A 131 2.06 0.80 -19.44
C TYR A 131 1.48 -0.62 -19.32
N GLY A 132 1.48 -1.36 -20.43
CA GLY A 132 0.79 -2.65 -20.51
C GLY A 132 -0.71 -2.50 -20.30
N ASP A 133 -1.25 -3.21 -19.31
CA ASP A 133 -2.65 -3.13 -18.85
C ASP A 133 -2.85 -2.06 -17.75
N LYS A 134 -1.81 -1.32 -17.40
CA LYS A 134 -1.80 -0.30 -16.35
C LYS A 134 -1.54 1.09 -16.92
N LYS A 135 -1.63 2.09 -16.06
CA LYS A 135 -1.37 3.49 -16.38
C LYS A 135 -0.28 4.05 -15.47
N ILE A 136 0.60 4.86 -16.02
CA ILE A 136 1.59 5.64 -15.27
C ILE A 136 1.14 7.09 -15.22
N CYS A 137 1.14 7.66 -14.04
CA CYS A 137 0.88 9.07 -13.80
C CYS A 137 2.21 9.83 -13.81
N VAL A 138 2.36 10.79 -14.75
CA VAL A 138 3.56 11.61 -14.93
C VAL A 138 3.27 13.02 -14.43
N TYR A 139 4.00 13.45 -13.40
CA TYR A 139 3.81 14.73 -12.72
C TYR A 139 5.12 15.49 -12.45
N TYR A 140 6.18 15.12 -13.16
CA TYR A 140 7.51 15.74 -13.07
C TYR A 140 7.70 16.75 -14.22
N GLU A 141 6.99 17.87 -14.19
CA GLU A 141 7.23 19.01 -15.10
C GLU A 141 7.72 20.25 -14.33
#